data_11419894c5a68222d48b99dcd54cc6e3
#
_entry.id   11419894c5a68222d48b99dcd54cc6e3
#
_cell.length_a   1.000
_cell.length_b   1.000
_cell.length_c   1.000
_cell.angle_alpha   90.00
_cell.angle_beta   90.00
_cell.angle_gamma   90.00
#
_symmetry.space_group_name_H-M   'P 1'
#
loop_
_entity.id
_entity.type
_entity.pdbx_description
1 polymer ?
#
loop_
_entity_poly.entity_id
_entity_poly.type
_entity_poly.pdbx_seq_one_letter_code
_entity_poly.pdbx_strand_id
1 'polypeptide(L)'
;MSPLTPFLIPAINRSFDVEITLPGSKSIALRQLAMAALAQGTTHLTGIPECDDTQAMIDCLIELGVSVEADGETTVVKGPMDFGHSTLNLNARMSGASTRLLIGMAALRKGTTHIDGHSSLRARSNQPLFDVIQKHGCTVKSSSGGLPATITGPIEAS
;
A
#
# COMPACT_ATOMS: atom_id res chain seq x y z
N MET A 1 20.79 18.69 -13.58
CA MET A 1 19.33 18.89 -13.73
C MET A 1 19.10 19.39 -15.15
N SER A 2 18.40 18.59 -15.97
CA SER A 2 18.02 19.06 -17.31
C SER A 2 17.05 20.24 -17.16
N PRO A 3 17.17 21.31 -17.96
CA PRO A 3 16.23 22.41 -17.91
C PRO A 3 14.84 21.89 -18.27
N LEU A 4 13.84 22.23 -17.44
CA LEU A 4 12.45 21.94 -17.73
C LEU A 4 12.06 22.71 -19.01
N THR A 5 11.82 22.00 -20.09
CA THR A 5 11.27 22.59 -21.30
C THR A 5 9.83 23.00 -21.00
N PRO A 6 9.47 24.29 -21.11
CA PRO A 6 8.09 24.71 -20.87
C PRO A 6 7.16 24.06 -21.90
N PHE A 7 6.10 23.42 -21.40
CA PHE A 7 5.06 22.85 -22.25
C PHE A 7 4.01 23.94 -22.54
N LEU A 8 3.86 24.32 -23.81
CA LEU A 8 2.87 25.29 -24.23
C LEU A 8 1.50 24.62 -24.37
N ILE A 9 0.56 25.00 -23.53
CA ILE A 9 -0.83 24.54 -23.63
C ILE A 9 -1.57 25.55 -24.50
N PRO A 10 -2.03 25.17 -25.75
CA PRO A 10 -2.77 26.08 -26.61
C PRO A 10 -4.15 26.40 -26.00
N ALA A 11 -4.60 27.63 -26.16
CA ALA A 11 -5.95 28.01 -25.77
C ALA A 11 -6.99 27.29 -26.63
N ILE A 12 -8.05 26.79 -26.00
CA ILE A 12 -9.18 26.20 -26.71
C ILE A 12 -10.14 27.34 -27.08
N ASN A 13 -10.29 27.59 -28.38
CA ASN A 13 -11.08 28.73 -28.92
C ASN A 13 -12.45 28.29 -29.45
N ARG A 14 -12.82 27.02 -29.27
CA ARG A 14 -14.09 26.47 -29.74
C ARG A 14 -14.71 25.61 -28.63
N SER A 15 -16.02 25.50 -28.63
CA SER A 15 -16.71 24.53 -27.78
C SER A 15 -16.31 23.12 -28.19
N PHE A 16 -16.18 22.24 -27.22
CA PHE A 16 -15.96 20.82 -27.45
C PHE A 16 -16.94 20.04 -26.59
N ASP A 17 -17.34 18.88 -27.09
CA ASP A 17 -18.14 17.87 -26.40
C ASP A 17 -17.39 16.54 -26.56
N VAL A 18 -16.93 15.99 -25.44
CA VAL A 18 -16.12 14.76 -25.42
C VAL A 18 -16.51 13.89 -24.23
N GLU A 19 -16.61 12.61 -24.46
CA GLU A 19 -16.75 11.60 -23.42
C GLU A 19 -15.38 11.03 -23.09
N ILE A 20 -15.07 10.96 -21.81
CA ILE A 20 -13.80 10.41 -21.31
C ILE A 20 -14.11 9.33 -20.29
N THR A 21 -13.53 8.14 -20.49
CA THR A 21 -13.52 7.10 -19.47
C THR A 21 -12.33 7.32 -18.55
N LEU A 22 -12.59 7.53 -17.26
CA LEU A 22 -11.55 7.70 -16.27
C LEU A 22 -11.07 6.34 -15.74
N PRO A 23 -9.77 6.17 -15.47
CA PRO A 23 -9.28 4.99 -14.77
C PRO A 23 -9.81 4.94 -13.34
N GLY A 24 -9.78 3.77 -12.72
CA GLY A 24 -10.15 3.59 -11.32
C GLY A 24 -9.31 4.44 -10.36
N SER A 25 -9.88 4.75 -9.21
CA SER A 25 -9.18 5.53 -8.18
C SER A 25 -8.11 4.72 -7.48
N LYS A 26 -6.85 5.12 -7.61
CA LYS A 26 -5.72 4.50 -6.90
C LYS A 26 -5.96 4.41 -5.39
N SER A 27 -6.45 5.48 -4.77
CA SER A 27 -6.69 5.51 -3.32
C SER A 27 -7.78 4.56 -2.85
N ILE A 28 -8.80 4.33 -3.66
CA ILE A 28 -9.85 3.34 -3.38
C ILE A 28 -9.28 1.94 -3.59
N ALA A 29 -8.59 1.70 -4.69
CA ALA A 29 -7.99 0.42 -5.02
C ALA A 29 -7.05 -0.10 -3.92
N LEU A 30 -6.14 0.73 -3.40
CA LEU A 30 -5.23 0.34 -2.32
C LEU A 30 -5.98 -0.10 -1.05
N ARG A 31 -7.08 0.58 -0.71
CA ARG A 31 -7.91 0.21 0.45
C ARG A 31 -8.69 -1.07 0.21
N GLN A 32 -9.25 -1.24 -1.00
CA GLN A 32 -9.95 -2.47 -1.37
C GLN A 32 -9.03 -3.68 -1.35
N LEU A 33 -7.81 -3.55 -1.87
CA LEU A 33 -6.77 -4.59 -1.82
C LEU A 33 -6.42 -4.95 -0.35
N ALA A 34 -6.23 -3.95 0.53
CA ALA A 34 -5.95 -4.19 1.93
C ALA A 34 -7.13 -4.89 2.64
N MET A 35 -8.36 -4.46 2.40
CA MET A 35 -9.55 -5.08 3.00
C MET A 35 -9.75 -6.51 2.48
N ALA A 36 -9.57 -6.75 1.18
CA ALA A 36 -9.65 -8.08 0.57
C ALA A 36 -8.59 -9.03 1.15
N ALA A 37 -7.38 -8.52 1.41
CA ALA A 37 -6.31 -9.29 2.03
C ALA A 37 -6.57 -9.64 3.51
N LEU A 38 -7.39 -8.88 4.21
CA LEU A 38 -7.79 -9.16 5.59
C LEU A 38 -9.04 -10.05 5.67
N ALA A 39 -9.86 -10.09 4.63
CA ALA A 39 -11.10 -10.86 4.58
C ALA A 39 -10.82 -12.35 4.36
N GLN A 40 -11.70 -13.19 4.89
CA GLN A 40 -11.70 -14.62 4.54
C GLN A 40 -12.39 -14.85 3.20
N GLY A 41 -11.80 -15.71 2.36
CA GLY A 41 -12.36 -16.13 1.09
C GLY A 41 -11.85 -15.33 -0.10
N THR A 42 -12.65 -15.28 -1.16
CA THR A 42 -12.27 -14.69 -2.45
C THR A 42 -13.00 -13.38 -2.69
N THR A 43 -12.26 -12.34 -3.05
CA THR A 43 -12.80 -11.02 -3.43
C THR A 43 -12.43 -10.73 -4.88
N HIS A 44 -13.41 -10.30 -5.67
CA HIS A 44 -13.22 -9.86 -7.04
C HIS A 44 -13.27 -8.35 -7.10
N LEU A 45 -12.18 -7.72 -7.57
CA LEU A 45 -12.02 -6.27 -7.67
C LEU A 45 -11.92 -5.88 -9.15
N THR A 46 -12.73 -4.93 -9.58
CA THR A 46 -12.69 -4.38 -10.94
C THR A 46 -12.17 -2.95 -10.93
N GLY A 47 -11.55 -2.52 -12.03
CA GLY A 47 -11.08 -1.15 -12.17
C GLY A 47 -9.87 -0.80 -11.29
N ILE A 48 -9.07 -1.78 -10.89
CA ILE A 48 -7.78 -1.52 -10.23
C ILE A 48 -6.85 -0.85 -11.25
N PRO A 49 -6.40 0.40 -11.03
CA PRO A 49 -5.54 1.07 -11.98
C PRO A 49 -4.14 0.44 -12.00
N GLU A 50 -3.59 0.25 -13.19
CA GLU A 50 -2.21 -0.20 -13.36
C GLU A 50 -1.26 0.98 -13.09
N CYS A 51 -0.64 0.98 -11.91
CA CYS A 51 0.38 1.96 -11.54
C CYS A 51 1.35 1.38 -10.50
N ASP A 52 2.49 2.05 -10.31
CA ASP A 52 3.53 1.57 -9.38
C ASP A 52 3.02 1.39 -7.95
N ASP A 53 2.10 2.25 -7.48
CA ASP A 53 1.53 2.15 -6.13
C ASP A 53 0.66 0.90 -5.94
N THR A 54 -0.17 0.55 -6.93
CA THR A 54 -1.02 -0.66 -6.88
C THR A 54 -0.19 -1.92 -7.01
N GLN A 55 0.82 -1.90 -7.89
CA GLN A 55 1.75 -3.02 -8.03
C GLN A 55 2.57 -3.23 -6.76
N ALA A 56 3.08 -2.16 -6.14
CA ALA A 56 3.80 -2.25 -4.87
C ALA A 56 2.93 -2.84 -3.76
N MET A 57 1.64 -2.48 -3.72
CA MET A 57 0.70 -3.06 -2.76
C MET A 57 0.48 -4.54 -3.03
N ILE A 58 0.24 -4.94 -4.28
CA ILE A 58 0.03 -6.35 -4.67
C ILE A 58 1.25 -7.19 -4.30
N ASP A 59 2.47 -6.74 -4.64
CA ASP A 59 3.69 -7.46 -4.30
C ASP A 59 3.81 -7.68 -2.78
N CYS A 60 3.53 -6.65 -1.98
CA CYS A 60 3.55 -6.77 -0.52
C CYS A 60 2.45 -7.71 0.02
N LEU A 61 1.27 -7.75 -0.61
CA LEU A 61 0.21 -8.67 -0.22
C LEU A 61 0.59 -10.13 -0.50
N ILE A 62 1.27 -10.38 -1.62
CA ILE A 62 1.79 -11.72 -1.95
C ILE A 62 2.83 -12.16 -0.91
N GLU A 63 3.74 -11.27 -0.50
CA GLU A 63 4.69 -11.53 0.58
C GLU A 63 3.98 -11.80 1.92
N LEU A 64 2.82 -11.19 2.15
CA LEU A 64 1.95 -11.43 3.31
C LEU A 64 1.13 -12.73 3.18
N GLY A 65 1.34 -13.55 2.15
CA GLY A 65 0.70 -14.84 1.95
C GLY A 65 -0.68 -14.78 1.27
N VAL A 66 -1.04 -13.63 0.70
CA VAL A 66 -2.30 -13.47 -0.05
C VAL A 66 -2.10 -13.90 -1.50
N SER A 67 -3.01 -14.70 -2.06
CA SER A 67 -3.03 -14.95 -3.51
C SER A 67 -3.70 -13.77 -4.19
N VAL A 68 -3.01 -13.17 -5.16
CA VAL A 68 -3.52 -12.10 -6.02
C VAL A 68 -3.29 -12.49 -7.47
N GLU A 69 -4.35 -12.64 -8.22
CA GLU A 69 -4.34 -13.11 -9.61
C GLU A 69 -5.11 -12.13 -10.49
N ALA A 70 -4.64 -11.91 -11.71
CA ALA A 70 -5.39 -11.20 -12.74
C ALA A 70 -6.29 -12.18 -13.51
N ASP A 71 -7.56 -11.83 -13.67
CA ASP A 71 -8.54 -12.57 -14.48
C ASP A 71 -9.29 -11.57 -15.38
N GLY A 72 -8.74 -11.35 -16.57
CA GLY A 72 -9.19 -10.29 -17.48
C GLY A 72 -9.07 -8.91 -16.84
N GLU A 73 -10.15 -8.16 -16.77
CA GLU A 73 -10.23 -6.84 -16.14
C GLU A 73 -10.44 -6.91 -14.61
N THR A 74 -10.46 -8.11 -14.05
CA THR A 74 -10.72 -8.36 -12.63
C THR A 74 -9.43 -8.78 -11.92
N THR A 75 -9.19 -8.21 -10.75
CA THR A 75 -8.17 -8.67 -9.81
C THR A 75 -8.83 -9.55 -8.76
N VAL A 76 -8.44 -10.83 -8.69
CA VAL A 76 -8.95 -11.81 -7.74
C VAL A 76 -8.01 -11.90 -6.56
N VAL A 77 -8.50 -11.60 -5.36
CA VAL A 77 -7.74 -11.63 -4.12
C VAL A 77 -8.29 -12.73 -3.21
N LYS A 78 -7.45 -13.67 -2.80
CA LYS A 78 -7.80 -14.74 -1.86
C LYS A 78 -7.09 -14.54 -0.54
N GLY A 79 -7.82 -14.04 0.44
CA GLY A 79 -7.38 -13.85 1.82
C GLY A 79 -7.81 -15.02 2.73
N PRO A 80 -7.51 -14.94 4.02
CA PRO A 80 -6.82 -13.82 4.67
C PRO A 80 -5.30 -13.89 4.49
N MET A 81 -4.60 -12.79 4.80
CA MET A 81 -3.15 -12.78 4.89
C MET A 81 -2.63 -13.68 6.02
N ASP A 82 -1.33 -14.01 6.01
CA ASP A 82 -0.68 -14.76 7.08
C ASP A 82 -0.48 -13.89 8.34
N PHE A 83 -1.16 -14.25 9.43
CA PHE A 83 -1.01 -13.63 10.75
C PHE A 83 0.06 -14.32 11.61
N GLY A 84 0.86 -15.21 11.04
CA GLY A 84 1.81 -16.06 11.75
C GLY A 84 3.06 -15.32 12.26
N HIS A 85 4.03 -16.14 12.71
CA HIS A 85 5.25 -15.67 13.39
C HIS A 85 6.44 -15.44 12.47
N SER A 86 6.29 -15.63 11.15
CA SER A 86 7.37 -15.47 10.17
C SER A 86 7.90 -14.03 10.15
N THR A 87 9.18 -13.89 9.81
CA THR A 87 9.76 -12.59 9.49
C THR A 87 9.59 -12.31 8.01
N LEU A 88 9.03 -11.16 7.66
CA LEU A 88 8.76 -10.74 6.29
C LEU A 88 9.47 -9.41 5.95
N ASN A 89 9.76 -9.22 4.67
CA ASN A 89 10.33 -7.99 4.14
C ASN A 89 9.40 -7.42 3.08
N LEU A 90 8.87 -6.24 3.31
CA LEU A 90 7.94 -5.55 2.43
C LEU A 90 8.60 -4.32 1.81
N ASN A 91 8.50 -4.19 0.50
CA ASN A 91 9.01 -3.02 -0.22
C ASN A 91 7.84 -2.22 -0.79
N ALA A 92 7.50 -1.11 -0.15
CA ALA A 92 6.41 -0.23 -0.57
C ALA A 92 6.79 0.67 -1.77
N ARG A 93 7.98 0.48 -2.38
CA ARG A 93 8.53 1.28 -3.47
C ARG A 93 8.43 2.79 -3.17
N MET A 94 7.57 3.54 -3.88
CA MET A 94 7.32 4.98 -3.65
C MET A 94 5.94 5.26 -3.04
N SER A 95 5.16 4.23 -2.72
CA SER A 95 3.77 4.35 -2.28
C SER A 95 3.62 4.68 -0.80
N GLY A 96 3.40 5.95 -0.49
CA GLY A 96 3.15 6.39 0.90
C GLY A 96 1.81 5.90 1.46
N ALA A 97 0.80 5.72 0.63
CA ALA A 97 -0.50 5.19 1.05
C ALA A 97 -0.40 3.70 1.38
N SER A 98 0.25 2.90 0.52
CA SER A 98 0.52 1.48 0.78
C SER A 98 1.34 1.31 2.05
N THR A 99 2.38 2.12 2.27
CA THR A 99 3.20 2.07 3.49
C THR A 99 2.34 2.12 4.75
N ARG A 100 1.41 3.06 4.84
CA ARG A 100 0.57 3.22 6.05
C ARG A 100 -0.41 2.06 6.24
N LEU A 101 -0.99 1.55 5.16
CA LEU A 101 -1.82 0.35 5.21
C LEU A 101 -1.01 -0.87 5.66
N LEU A 102 0.19 -1.06 5.09
CA LEU A 102 1.09 -2.17 5.43
C LEU A 102 1.59 -2.09 6.87
N ILE A 103 1.85 -0.90 7.43
CA ILE A 103 2.18 -0.72 8.86
C ILE A 103 1.03 -1.25 9.74
N GLY A 104 -0.21 -0.88 9.42
CA GLY A 104 -1.38 -1.39 10.14
C GLY A 104 -1.53 -2.91 10.01
N MET A 105 -1.36 -3.46 8.81
CA MET A 105 -1.43 -4.90 8.58
C MET A 105 -0.30 -5.65 9.29
N ALA A 106 0.92 -5.13 9.29
CA ALA A 106 2.06 -5.69 10.01
C ALA A 106 1.79 -5.75 11.53
N ALA A 107 1.11 -4.74 12.07
CA ALA A 107 0.74 -4.70 13.48
C ALA A 107 -0.27 -5.79 13.89
N LEU A 108 -1.01 -6.38 12.94
CA LEU A 108 -1.94 -7.49 13.21
C LEU A 108 -1.25 -8.86 13.25
N ARG A 109 0.00 -8.97 12.75
CA ARG A 109 0.74 -10.24 12.69
C ARG A 109 1.44 -10.52 14.02
N LYS A 110 1.59 -11.80 14.34
CA LYS A 110 2.38 -12.26 15.51
C LYS A 110 3.89 -12.23 15.25
N GLY A 111 4.31 -12.06 14.00
CA GLY A 111 5.71 -12.06 13.58
C GLY A 111 6.31 -10.67 13.46
N THR A 112 7.50 -10.64 12.88
CA THR A 112 8.23 -9.41 12.59
C THR A 112 8.09 -9.04 11.11
N THR A 113 7.83 -7.78 10.82
CA THR A 113 7.74 -7.27 9.46
C THR A 113 8.68 -6.08 9.29
N HIS A 114 9.60 -6.20 8.34
CA HIS A 114 10.46 -5.11 7.90
C HIS A 114 9.79 -4.41 6.72
N ILE A 115 9.59 -3.11 6.83
CA ILE A 115 8.99 -2.29 5.77
C ILE A 115 9.99 -1.25 5.33
N ASP A 116 10.24 -1.19 4.04
CA ASP A 116 11.13 -0.20 3.43
C ASP A 116 10.58 0.31 2.09
N GLY A 117 11.27 1.25 1.48
CA GLY A 117 10.91 1.82 0.20
C GLY A 117 11.98 2.79 -0.33
N HIS A 118 11.64 3.52 -1.38
CA HIS A 118 12.51 4.49 -2.01
C HIS A 118 12.94 5.61 -1.03
N SER A 119 14.08 6.25 -1.28
CA SER A 119 14.64 7.31 -0.45
C SER A 119 13.67 8.47 -0.20
N SER A 120 12.87 8.85 -1.18
CA SER A 120 11.82 9.87 -1.04
C SER A 120 10.70 9.47 -0.07
N LEU A 121 10.47 8.17 0.11
CA LEU A 121 9.50 7.63 1.06
C LEU A 121 10.09 7.57 2.47
N ARG A 122 11.37 7.23 2.59
CA ARG A 122 12.11 7.22 3.87
C ARG A 122 12.12 8.59 4.56
N ALA A 123 12.10 9.68 3.79
CA ALA A 123 12.06 11.05 4.31
C ALA A 123 10.70 11.44 4.94
N ARG A 124 9.67 10.59 4.79
CA ARG A 124 8.32 10.88 5.31
C ARG A 124 8.13 10.25 6.68
N SER A 125 7.66 11.06 7.65
CA SER A 125 7.36 10.55 8.98
C SER A 125 6.09 9.69 8.99
N ASN A 126 6.18 8.57 9.72
CA ASN A 126 5.06 7.70 10.10
C ASN A 126 4.91 7.67 11.63
N GLN A 127 5.61 8.54 12.37
CA GLN A 127 5.67 8.55 13.82
C GLN A 127 4.29 8.49 14.50
N PRO A 128 3.28 9.29 14.09
CA PRO A 128 1.96 9.21 14.74
C PRO A 128 1.31 7.83 14.66
N LEU A 129 1.53 7.09 13.56
CA LEU A 129 1.02 5.73 13.41
C LEU A 129 1.83 4.75 14.27
N PHE A 130 3.14 4.92 14.33
CA PHE A 130 4.00 4.12 15.19
C PHE A 130 3.62 4.29 16.67
N ASP A 131 3.37 5.52 17.12
CA ASP A 131 2.94 5.82 18.49
C ASP A 131 1.62 5.10 18.84
N VAL A 132 0.68 5.04 17.89
CA VAL A 132 -0.59 4.35 18.09
C VAL A 132 -0.39 2.85 18.24
N ILE A 133 0.30 2.19 17.30
CA ILE A 133 0.48 0.73 17.37
C ILE A 133 1.34 0.30 18.57
N GLN A 134 2.30 1.14 19.01
CA GLN A 134 3.10 0.89 20.21
C GLN A 134 2.25 0.97 21.48
N LYS A 135 1.29 1.89 21.57
CA LYS A 135 0.34 1.95 22.70
C LYS A 135 -0.54 0.70 22.79
N HIS A 136 -0.70 -0.02 21.69
CA HIS A 136 -1.46 -1.27 21.62
C HIS A 136 -0.55 -2.52 21.62
N GLY A 137 0.65 -2.44 22.18
CA GLY A 137 1.49 -3.61 22.45
C GLY A 137 2.53 -3.97 21.38
N CYS A 138 2.50 -3.33 20.19
CA CYS A 138 3.50 -3.59 19.16
C CYS A 138 4.87 -3.02 19.54
N THR A 139 5.93 -3.70 19.11
CA THR A 139 7.28 -3.14 19.12
C THR A 139 7.58 -2.52 17.75
N VAL A 140 8.04 -1.27 17.74
CA VAL A 140 8.46 -0.58 16.53
C VAL A 140 9.90 -0.12 16.66
N LYS A 141 10.74 -0.47 15.69
CA LYS A 141 12.09 0.07 15.50
C LYS A 141 12.11 0.83 14.18
N SER A 142 12.44 2.11 14.23
CA SER A 142 12.48 2.99 13.06
C SER A 142 13.62 4.00 13.23
N SER A 143 14.20 4.42 12.14
CA SER A 143 15.15 5.54 12.10
C SER A 143 14.36 6.83 11.89
N SER A 144 14.39 7.73 12.88
CA SER A 144 13.78 9.07 12.80
C SER A 144 12.25 9.07 12.53
N GLY A 145 11.52 8.02 12.94
CA GLY A 145 10.06 7.95 12.74
C GLY A 145 9.63 7.67 11.30
N GLY A 146 10.56 7.34 10.42
CA GLY A 146 10.33 7.02 9.01
C GLY A 146 10.61 5.57 8.67
N LEU A 147 10.91 5.31 7.40
CA LEU A 147 11.42 4.02 6.90
C LEU A 147 12.97 4.06 6.84
N PRO A 148 13.65 2.90 6.89
CA PRO A 148 13.07 1.58 7.14
C PRO A 148 12.52 1.43 8.55
N ALA A 149 11.46 0.64 8.69
CA ALA A 149 10.86 0.34 9.98
C ALA A 149 10.70 -1.17 10.18
N THR A 150 10.87 -1.61 11.43
CA THR A 150 10.61 -3.00 11.84
C THR A 150 9.46 -2.99 12.82
N ILE A 151 8.42 -3.75 12.55
CA ILE A 151 7.21 -3.86 13.35
C ILE A 151 7.08 -5.29 13.82
N THR A 152 6.93 -5.48 15.13
CA THR A 152 6.65 -6.78 15.74
C THR A 152 5.34 -6.64 16.51
N GLY A 153 4.33 -7.38 16.08
CA GLY A 153 3.02 -7.43 16.71
C GLY A 153 2.80 -8.75 17.44
N PRO A 154 1.56 -9.09 17.75
CA PRO A 154 0.35 -8.40 17.35
C PRO A 154 -0.02 -7.21 18.23
N ILE A 155 -0.94 -6.37 17.75
CA ILE A 155 -1.64 -5.43 18.62
C ILE A 155 -2.50 -6.21 19.62
N GLU A 156 -2.55 -5.72 20.85
CA GLU A 156 -3.41 -6.27 21.90
C GLU A 156 -4.78 -5.57 21.86
N ALA A 157 -5.85 -6.38 21.95
CA ALA A 157 -7.18 -5.83 22.13
C ALA A 157 -7.27 -5.22 23.53
N SER A 158 -7.55 -3.93 23.61
CA SER A 158 -7.84 -3.20 24.86
C SER A 158 -9.26 -3.43 25.31
#